data_f7a88fc2503c4582f37465acb8cdb970
#
_entry.id   f7a88fc2503c4582f37465acb8cdb970
#
_cell.length_a   1.000
_cell.length_b   1.000
_cell.length_c   1.000
_cell.angle_alpha   90.00
_cell.angle_beta   90.00
_cell.angle_gamma   90.00
#
_symmetry.space_group_name_H-M   'P 1'
#
loop_
_entity.id
_entity.type
_entity.pdbx_description
1 polymer ?
#
loop_
_entity_poly.entity_id
_entity_poly.type
_entity_poly.pdbx_seq_one_letter_code
_entity_poly.pdbx_strand_id
1 'polypeptide(L)'
;MKNLILIAMIGTFFISCKNDSSQKTPEKLNYPLTKKVDTVTNYFGIMVKDPYRWLEDDMSEETKNWVTAQNEVTFNYLSKIPYREELKLRLEKLWNYEKIGAPFKEGDYTYFYKNNGLQNQYVLYRFKDKEEPTIFLD
;
A
#
# COMPACT_ATOMS: atom_id res chain seq x y z
N MET A 1 49.63 39.74 -23.01
CA MET A 1 49.36 38.31 -23.20
C MET A 1 48.81 37.58 -21.95
N LYS A 2 49.02 38.09 -20.72
CA LYS A 2 48.47 37.47 -19.49
C LYS A 2 46.95 37.59 -19.29
N ASN A 3 46.35 38.65 -19.84
CA ASN A 3 44.89 38.91 -19.63
C ASN A 3 43.99 38.16 -20.63
N LEU A 4 44.53 37.61 -21.72
CA LEU A 4 43.76 36.85 -22.71
C LEU A 4 43.48 35.42 -22.25
N ILE A 5 44.35 34.85 -21.39
CA ILE A 5 44.21 33.50 -20.86
C ILE A 5 43.16 33.42 -19.76
N LEU A 6 42.96 34.54 -19.03
CA LEU A 6 41.96 34.60 -17.94
C LEU A 6 40.51 34.62 -18.46
N ILE A 7 40.28 35.17 -19.63
CA ILE A 7 38.96 35.26 -20.28
C ILE A 7 38.56 33.92 -20.89
N ALA A 8 39.53 33.12 -21.34
CA ALA A 8 39.26 31.78 -21.89
C ALA A 8 38.86 30.73 -20.81
N MET A 9 39.23 30.96 -19.53
CA MET A 9 38.89 30.03 -18.44
C MET A 9 37.50 30.26 -17.84
N ILE A 10 36.85 31.37 -18.07
CA ILE A 10 35.50 31.69 -17.54
C ILE A 10 34.41 31.23 -18.49
N GLY A 11 34.72 30.88 -19.74
CA GLY A 11 33.76 30.46 -20.76
C GLY A 11 33.26 29.01 -20.70
N THR A 12 33.87 28.16 -19.87
CA THR A 12 33.60 26.71 -19.90
C THR A 12 32.64 26.20 -18.81
N PHE A 13 32.06 27.07 -17.98
CA PHE A 13 31.19 26.65 -16.87
C PHE A 13 29.68 26.67 -17.18
N PHE A 14 29.25 26.89 -18.41
CA PHE A 14 27.83 26.79 -18.79
C PHE A 14 27.52 25.54 -19.62
N ILE A 15 28.08 24.37 -19.25
CA ILE A 15 27.46 23.09 -19.65
C ILE A 15 26.35 22.84 -18.64
N SER A 16 25.26 23.58 -18.80
CA SER A 16 23.98 23.26 -18.16
C SER A 16 23.61 21.85 -18.54
N CYS A 17 23.55 20.94 -17.53
CA CYS A 17 22.88 19.66 -17.66
C CYS A 17 21.49 19.91 -18.21
N LYS A 18 21.25 19.59 -19.47
CA LYS A 18 19.91 19.38 -19.97
C LYS A 18 19.37 18.14 -19.17
N ASN A 19 18.66 18.44 -18.11
CA ASN A 19 17.79 17.47 -17.50
C ASN A 19 16.69 17.17 -18.53
N ASP A 20 16.92 16.15 -19.35
CA ASP A 20 15.88 15.53 -20.17
C ASP A 20 14.99 14.67 -19.25
N SER A 21 14.45 15.31 -18.22
CA SER A 21 13.29 14.79 -17.54
C SER A 21 12.09 15.06 -18.47
N SER A 22 11.91 14.21 -19.47
CA SER A 22 10.61 14.01 -20.09
C SER A 22 9.70 13.44 -19.00
N GLN A 23 9.23 14.30 -18.10
CA GLN A 23 8.13 13.97 -17.22
C GLN A 23 6.94 13.70 -18.15
N LYS A 24 6.73 12.40 -18.47
CA LYS A 24 5.47 11.97 -19.07
C LYS A 24 4.39 12.48 -18.15
N THR A 25 3.59 13.42 -18.65
CA THR A 25 2.38 13.86 -17.94
C THR A 25 1.63 12.61 -17.49
N PRO A 26 1.30 12.46 -16.21
CA PRO A 26 0.64 11.27 -15.76
C PRO A 26 -0.66 11.06 -16.54
N GLU A 27 -0.85 9.86 -17.09
CA GLU A 27 -2.06 9.49 -17.81
C GLU A 27 -3.26 9.72 -16.89
N LYS A 28 -4.20 10.55 -17.31
CA LYS A 28 -5.43 10.78 -16.54
C LYS A 28 -6.30 9.53 -16.64
N LEU A 29 -6.49 8.86 -15.53
CA LEU A 29 -7.36 7.70 -15.44
C LEU A 29 -8.83 8.13 -15.45
N ASN A 30 -9.63 7.47 -16.29
CA ASN A 30 -11.07 7.68 -16.35
C ASN A 30 -11.77 6.65 -15.47
N TYR A 31 -12.10 7.03 -14.24
CA TYR A 31 -12.88 6.20 -13.34
C TYR A 31 -14.37 6.24 -13.70
N PRO A 32 -15.12 5.14 -13.52
CA PRO A 32 -16.57 5.15 -13.64
C PRO A 32 -17.21 6.17 -12.69
N LEU A 33 -18.30 6.77 -13.15
CA LEU A 33 -19.02 7.74 -12.33
C LEU A 33 -19.63 7.04 -11.11
N THR A 34 -19.38 7.62 -9.94
CA THR A 34 -20.01 7.15 -8.70
C THR A 34 -21.38 7.78 -8.54
N LYS A 35 -22.40 6.95 -8.36
CA LYS A 35 -23.79 7.37 -8.10
C LYS A 35 -23.84 8.23 -6.84
N LYS A 36 -24.59 9.34 -6.91
CA LYS A 36 -24.90 10.18 -5.77
C LYS A 36 -26.37 10.03 -5.41
N VAL A 37 -26.64 9.85 -4.13
CA VAL A 37 -28.00 9.74 -3.56
C VAL A 37 -28.22 10.93 -2.62
N ASP A 38 -29.42 11.50 -2.60
CA ASP A 38 -29.72 12.61 -1.69
C ASP A 38 -30.05 12.05 -0.28
N THR A 39 -29.04 11.56 0.38
CA THR A 39 -29.12 11.06 1.76
C THR A 39 -28.68 12.14 2.73
N VAL A 40 -29.52 12.39 3.74
CA VAL A 40 -29.27 13.39 4.80
C VAL A 40 -29.52 12.74 6.16
N THR A 41 -28.56 12.87 7.07
CA THR A 41 -28.67 12.38 8.45
C THR A 41 -28.68 13.53 9.43
N ASN A 42 -29.58 13.47 10.41
CA ASN A 42 -29.64 14.47 11.49
C ASN A 42 -28.72 14.00 12.64
N TYR A 43 -27.64 14.72 12.90
CA TYR A 43 -26.79 14.55 14.04
C TYR A 43 -27.05 15.65 15.07
N PHE A 44 -27.85 15.35 16.08
CA PHE A 44 -28.15 16.28 17.18
C PHE A 44 -28.67 17.67 16.71
N GLY A 45 -29.54 17.66 15.69
CA GLY A 45 -30.08 18.88 15.11
C GLY A 45 -29.30 19.44 13.92
N ILE A 46 -28.15 18.91 13.59
CA ILE A 46 -27.32 19.28 12.44
C ILE A 46 -27.60 18.31 11.29
N MET A 47 -28.06 18.85 10.16
CA MET A 47 -28.32 18.05 8.95
C MET A 47 -27.05 17.88 8.15
N VAL A 48 -26.54 16.64 8.04
CA VAL A 48 -25.33 16.29 7.30
C VAL A 48 -25.69 15.51 6.05
N LYS A 49 -25.29 16.02 4.88
CA LYS A 49 -25.46 15.34 3.59
C LYS A 49 -24.36 14.31 3.39
N ASP A 50 -24.77 13.10 2.97
CA ASP A 50 -23.85 12.03 2.61
C ASP A 50 -24.33 11.31 1.34
N PRO A 51 -23.94 11.81 0.16
CA PRO A 51 -24.41 11.26 -1.10
C PRO A 51 -23.85 9.88 -1.41
N TYR A 52 -22.90 9.39 -0.65
CA TYR A 52 -22.23 8.10 -0.83
C TYR A 52 -22.53 7.11 0.29
N ARG A 53 -23.52 7.38 1.14
CA ARG A 53 -23.94 6.50 2.25
C ARG A 53 -24.20 5.06 1.82
N TRP A 54 -24.67 4.85 0.60
CA TRP A 54 -24.95 3.53 0.05
C TRP A 54 -23.69 2.63 -0.05
N LEU A 55 -22.47 3.20 -0.08
CA LEU A 55 -21.20 2.45 -0.08
C LEU A 55 -20.87 1.84 1.30
N GLU A 56 -21.55 2.22 2.37
CA GLU A 56 -21.38 1.62 3.71
C GLU A 56 -21.91 0.17 3.76
N ASP A 57 -22.84 -0.19 2.88
CA ASP A 57 -23.29 -1.57 2.74
C ASP A 57 -22.34 -2.32 1.80
N ASP A 58 -21.25 -2.87 2.37
CA ASP A 58 -20.21 -3.62 1.66
C ASP A 58 -20.71 -4.97 1.13
N MET A 59 -21.83 -5.48 1.64
CA MET A 59 -22.44 -6.74 1.21
C MET A 59 -23.44 -6.56 0.05
N SER A 60 -23.83 -5.33 -0.27
CA SER A 60 -24.78 -5.06 -1.36
C SER A 60 -24.16 -5.34 -2.74
N GLU A 61 -24.98 -5.83 -3.67
CA GLU A 61 -24.56 -6.02 -5.07
C GLU A 61 -24.16 -4.69 -5.74
N GLU A 62 -24.78 -3.58 -5.35
CA GLU A 62 -24.47 -2.27 -5.90
C GLU A 62 -23.05 -1.84 -5.51
N THR A 63 -22.64 -2.01 -4.25
CA THR A 63 -21.28 -1.73 -3.77
C THR A 63 -20.26 -2.66 -4.41
N LYS A 64 -20.55 -3.97 -4.51
CA LYS A 64 -19.67 -4.93 -5.19
C LYS A 64 -19.43 -4.57 -6.66
N ASN A 65 -20.49 -4.21 -7.39
CA ASN A 65 -20.37 -3.80 -8.78
C ASN A 65 -19.54 -2.52 -8.93
N TRP A 66 -19.74 -1.55 -8.04
CA TRP A 66 -18.92 -0.33 -8.02
C TRP A 66 -17.46 -0.63 -7.76
N VAL A 67 -17.13 -1.46 -6.75
CA VAL A 67 -15.76 -1.89 -6.45
C VAL A 67 -15.12 -2.59 -7.64
N THR A 68 -15.85 -3.50 -8.30
CA THR A 68 -15.37 -4.21 -9.48
C THR A 68 -15.01 -3.24 -10.60
N ALA A 69 -15.88 -2.31 -10.93
CA ALA A 69 -15.65 -1.33 -11.99
C ALA A 69 -14.48 -0.38 -11.67
N GLN A 70 -14.31 0.04 -10.42
CA GLN A 70 -13.15 0.85 -9.98
C GLN A 70 -11.85 0.05 -10.07
N ASN A 71 -11.89 -1.22 -9.68
CA ASN A 71 -10.74 -2.11 -9.70
C ASN A 71 -10.26 -2.40 -11.14
N GLU A 72 -11.17 -2.52 -12.11
CA GLU A 72 -10.79 -2.68 -13.52
C GLU A 72 -9.86 -1.55 -13.99
N VAL A 73 -10.19 -0.30 -13.70
CA VAL A 73 -9.34 0.84 -14.06
C VAL A 73 -7.99 0.75 -13.36
N THR A 74 -8.00 0.45 -12.05
CA THR A 74 -6.78 0.35 -11.24
C THR A 74 -5.86 -0.76 -11.75
N PHE A 75 -6.38 -1.97 -11.93
CA PHE A 75 -5.57 -3.11 -12.35
C PHE A 75 -5.08 -2.98 -13.80
N ASN A 76 -5.88 -2.41 -14.69
CA ASN A 76 -5.45 -2.10 -16.04
C ASN A 76 -4.27 -1.10 -16.07
N TYR A 77 -4.26 -0.13 -15.17
CA TYR A 77 -3.11 0.77 -15.02
C TYR A 77 -1.89 0.05 -14.44
N LEU A 78 -2.08 -0.65 -13.31
CA LEU A 78 -0.99 -1.34 -12.60
C LEU A 78 -0.33 -2.43 -13.45
N SER A 79 -1.09 -3.13 -14.29
CA SER A 79 -0.55 -4.18 -15.17
C SER A 79 0.40 -3.67 -16.25
N LYS A 80 0.32 -2.38 -16.59
CA LYS A 80 1.20 -1.73 -17.58
C LYS A 80 2.55 -1.30 -16.99
N ILE A 81 2.75 -1.40 -15.67
CA ILE A 81 4.00 -1.01 -15.02
C ILE A 81 5.05 -2.12 -15.22
N PRO A 82 6.11 -1.88 -16.02
CA PRO A 82 7.00 -2.96 -16.47
C PRO A 82 7.81 -3.61 -15.35
N TYR A 83 8.11 -2.88 -14.28
CA TYR A 83 8.92 -3.38 -13.13
C TYR A 83 8.05 -3.88 -11.96
N ARG A 84 6.73 -3.95 -12.11
CA ARG A 84 5.81 -4.33 -11.03
C ARG A 84 6.07 -5.74 -10.50
N GLU A 85 6.26 -6.70 -11.38
CA GLU A 85 6.50 -8.10 -10.99
C GLU A 85 7.89 -8.28 -10.35
N GLU A 86 8.90 -7.61 -10.86
CA GLU A 86 10.24 -7.61 -10.26
C GLU A 86 10.21 -7.04 -8.84
N LEU A 87 9.51 -5.90 -8.66
CA LEU A 87 9.35 -5.28 -7.34
C LEU A 87 8.59 -6.19 -6.38
N LYS A 88 7.50 -6.84 -6.84
CA LYS A 88 6.73 -7.81 -6.06
C LYS A 88 7.61 -8.95 -5.57
N LEU A 89 8.35 -9.61 -6.46
CA LEU A 89 9.26 -10.70 -6.12
C LEU A 89 10.35 -10.25 -5.12
N ARG A 90 10.85 -9.02 -5.29
CA ARG A 90 11.83 -8.47 -4.35
C ARG A 90 11.23 -8.26 -2.96
N LEU A 91 10.01 -7.72 -2.88
CA LEU A 91 9.30 -7.52 -1.61
C LEU A 91 8.97 -8.85 -0.93
N GLU A 92 8.49 -9.84 -1.67
CA GLU A 92 8.22 -11.19 -1.15
C GLU A 92 9.50 -11.79 -0.56
N LYS A 93 10.61 -11.72 -1.28
CA LYS A 93 11.91 -12.22 -0.79
C LYS A 93 12.37 -11.51 0.49
N LEU A 94 12.16 -10.20 0.57
CA LEU A 94 12.54 -9.41 1.75
C LEU A 94 11.64 -9.70 2.95
N TRP A 95 10.36 -10.00 2.70
CA TRP A 95 9.36 -10.19 3.75
C TRP A 95 9.25 -11.64 4.23
N ASN A 96 9.74 -12.59 3.41
CA ASN A 96 9.67 -14.02 3.69
C ASN A 96 10.76 -14.47 4.67
N TYR A 97 10.59 -14.10 5.94
CA TYR A 97 11.40 -14.57 7.06
C TYR A 97 10.51 -14.86 8.26
N GLU A 98 10.92 -15.81 9.09
CA GLU A 98 10.18 -16.16 10.30
C GLU A 98 10.15 -14.97 11.27
N LYS A 99 8.96 -14.65 11.79
CA LYS A 99 8.71 -13.56 12.74
C LYS A 99 8.12 -14.15 14.00
N ILE A 100 8.78 -13.90 15.13
CA ILE A 100 8.34 -14.39 16.44
C ILE A 100 8.14 -13.16 17.34
N GLY A 101 6.94 -13.05 17.90
CA GLY A 101 6.60 -12.02 18.88
C GLY A 101 7.21 -12.32 20.25
N ALA A 102 7.30 -11.29 21.09
CA ALA A 102 7.76 -11.47 22.47
C ALA A 102 6.82 -12.46 23.21
N PRO A 103 7.39 -13.48 23.89
CA PRO A 103 6.57 -14.41 24.65
C PRO A 103 5.95 -13.73 25.87
N PHE A 104 4.75 -14.17 26.26
CA PHE A 104 4.07 -13.74 27.47
C PHE A 104 3.52 -14.96 28.23
N LYS A 105 3.43 -14.85 29.53
CA LYS A 105 2.97 -15.92 30.40
C LYS A 105 1.54 -15.67 30.85
N GLU A 106 0.69 -16.72 30.75
CA GLU A 106 -0.65 -16.71 31.30
C GLU A 106 -0.94 -18.06 31.95
N GLY A 107 -1.18 -18.03 33.26
CA GLY A 107 -1.28 -19.25 34.09
C GLY A 107 0.01 -20.08 34.01
N ASP A 108 -0.11 -21.36 33.71
CA ASP A 108 0.99 -22.31 33.61
C ASP A 108 1.68 -22.30 32.24
N TYR A 109 1.12 -21.58 31.24
CA TYR A 109 1.58 -21.61 29.86
C TYR A 109 2.31 -20.34 29.49
N THR A 110 3.28 -20.48 28.56
CA THR A 110 3.90 -19.39 27.85
C THR A 110 3.34 -19.36 26.43
N TYR A 111 2.97 -18.18 25.96
CA TYR A 111 2.37 -17.93 24.64
C TYR A 111 3.27 -17.03 23.83
N PHE A 112 3.25 -17.21 22.51
CA PHE A 112 3.89 -16.28 21.58
C PHE A 112 3.20 -16.35 20.20
N TYR A 113 3.23 -15.23 19.51
CA TYR A 113 2.78 -15.15 18.11
C TYR A 113 3.93 -15.50 17.17
N LYS A 114 3.64 -16.29 16.16
CA LYS A 114 4.61 -16.69 15.13
C LYS A 114 3.97 -16.56 13.75
N ASN A 115 4.77 -16.08 12.79
CA ASN A 115 4.44 -16.06 11.37
C ASN A 115 5.64 -16.62 10.60
N ASN A 116 5.41 -17.54 9.66
CA ASN A 116 6.48 -18.21 8.91
C ASN A 116 7.07 -17.35 7.79
N GLY A 117 6.57 -16.12 7.61
CA GLY A 117 7.05 -15.17 6.61
C GLY A 117 5.92 -14.58 5.77
N LEU A 118 5.25 -15.38 4.96
CA LEU A 118 4.20 -14.95 4.03
C LEU A 118 2.77 -15.33 4.45
N GLN A 119 2.58 -15.87 5.65
CA GLN A 119 1.24 -16.10 6.17
C GLN A 119 0.48 -14.77 6.32
N ASN A 120 -0.81 -14.77 6.04
CA ASN A 120 -1.66 -13.58 6.15
C ASN A 120 -1.77 -13.08 7.59
N GLN A 121 -1.78 -14.01 8.56
CA GLN A 121 -1.91 -13.69 9.98
C GLN A 121 -0.86 -14.43 10.81
N TYR A 122 -0.68 -13.98 12.03
CA TYR A 122 0.14 -14.66 13.02
C TYR A 122 -0.65 -15.76 13.68
N VAL A 123 -0.02 -16.91 13.88
CA VAL A 123 -0.55 -18.04 14.63
C VAL A 123 -0.09 -17.92 16.08
N LEU A 124 -1.00 -18.14 17.03
CA LEU A 124 -0.68 -18.15 18.45
C LEU A 124 -0.26 -19.54 18.88
N TYR A 125 0.95 -19.64 19.39
CA TYR A 125 1.52 -20.85 19.95
C TYR A 125 1.52 -20.80 21.47
N ARG A 126 1.52 -21.97 22.12
CA ARG A 126 1.74 -22.11 23.56
C ARG A 126 2.63 -23.29 23.87
N PHE A 127 3.30 -23.23 25.02
CA PHE A 127 4.05 -24.33 25.61
C PHE A 127 4.06 -24.23 27.12
N LYS A 128 4.31 -25.35 27.80
CA LYS A 128 4.48 -25.44 29.25
C LYS A 128 5.88 -25.96 29.54
N ASP A 129 6.60 -25.29 30.44
CA ASP A 129 7.93 -25.63 30.88
C ASP A 129 8.94 -25.84 29.71
N LYS A 130 9.32 -27.09 29.44
CA LYS A 130 10.28 -27.48 28.37
C LYS A 130 9.60 -28.24 27.23
N GLU A 131 8.27 -28.21 27.16
CA GLU A 131 7.52 -28.85 26.07
C GLU A 131 7.74 -28.11 24.74
N GLU A 132 7.61 -28.86 23.63
CA GLU A 132 7.60 -28.25 22.30
C GLU A 132 6.36 -27.36 22.11
N PRO A 133 6.49 -26.18 21.52
CA PRO A 133 5.37 -25.31 21.27
C PRO A 133 4.31 -25.93 20.37
N THR A 134 3.06 -25.82 20.76
CA THR A 134 1.90 -26.29 19.99
C THR A 134 1.02 -25.11 19.57
N ILE A 135 0.32 -25.24 18.45
CA ILE A 135 -0.66 -24.24 18.00
C ILE A 135 -1.79 -24.18 19.02
N PHE A 136 -2.08 -22.98 19.47
CA PHE A 136 -3.20 -22.70 20.36
C PHE A 136 -4.37 -22.07 19.61
N LEU A 137 -4.08 -21.14 18.69
CA LEU A 137 -5.07 -20.47 17.85
C LEU A 137 -4.44 -20.15 16.50
N ASP A 138 -5.13 -20.54 15.41
CA ASP A 138 -4.78 -20.27 14.01
C ASP A 138 -5.95 -19.51 13.35
#